data_69255b1e5e638ebb2cfca8655e5b634d
#
_entry.id   69255b1e5e638ebb2cfca8655e5b634d
#
_cell.length_a   1.000
_cell.length_b   1.000
_cell.length_c   1.000
_cell.angle_alpha   90.00
_cell.angle_beta   90.00
_cell.angle_gamma   90.00
#
_symmetry.space_group_name_H-M   'P 1'
#
loop_
_entity.id
_entity.type
_entity.pdbx_description
1 polymer ?
#
loop_
_entity_poly.entity_id
_entity_poly.type
_entity_poly.pdbx_seq_one_letter_code
_entity_poly.pdbx_strand_id
1 'polypeptide(L)'
;LEVLPEFNTAIITANKEDLVKYDVITGDTEGIVNYALSITGIKLAAFIVERPDKVKLSLRSKGEFPANDICKKYFSGGGHRNAAGGIFTGSLEGAVNQFKSILPEYKKLLIQ
;
A
#
# COMPACT_ATOMS: atom_id res chain seq x y z
N LEU A 1 -8.88 5.15 5.62
CA LEU A 1 -7.58 5.80 5.40
C LEU A 1 -6.87 6.00 6.73
N GLU A 2 -5.66 5.50 6.81
CA GLU A 2 -4.81 5.70 7.98
C GLU A 2 -3.53 6.40 7.56
N VAL A 3 -3.16 7.47 8.26
CA VAL A 3 -1.90 8.19 8.00
C VAL A 3 -0.94 7.91 9.15
N LEU A 4 0.29 7.54 8.79
CA LEU A 4 1.37 7.30 9.75
C LEU A 4 2.40 8.42 9.58
N PRO A 5 2.25 9.55 10.31
CA PRO A 5 3.12 10.72 10.11
C PRO A 5 4.61 10.42 10.36
N GLU A 6 4.90 9.54 11.30
CA GLU A 6 6.28 9.16 11.63
C GLU A 6 6.98 8.46 10.49
N PHE A 7 6.24 7.97 9.49
CA PHE A 7 6.78 7.31 8.31
C PHE A 7 6.38 7.98 7.00
N ASN A 8 5.68 9.12 7.05
CA ASN A 8 5.16 9.79 5.85
C ASN A 8 4.42 8.82 4.92
N THR A 9 3.63 7.93 5.51
CA THR A 9 2.97 6.84 4.82
C THR A 9 1.46 6.89 5.05
N ALA A 10 0.69 6.59 4.02
CA ALA A 10 -0.76 6.49 4.11
C ALA A 10 -1.19 5.08 3.68
N ILE A 11 -2.17 4.52 4.39
CA ILE A 11 -2.70 3.18 4.11
C ILE A 11 -4.20 3.28 3.90
N ILE A 12 -4.69 2.72 2.80
CA ILE A 12 -6.11 2.51 2.58
C ILE A 12 -6.34 1.01 2.53
N THR A 13 -7.35 0.54 3.26
CA THR A 13 -7.72 -0.88 3.24
C THR A 13 -9.12 -1.06 2.72
N ALA A 14 -9.38 -2.21 2.11
CA ALA A 14 -10.71 -2.58 1.67
C ALA A 14 -10.91 -4.07 1.91
N ASN A 15 -12.01 -4.44 2.57
CA ASN A 15 -12.40 -5.84 2.72
C ASN A 15 -13.27 -6.25 1.52
N LYS A 16 -13.72 -7.51 1.49
CA LYS A 16 -14.51 -8.03 0.38
C LYS A 16 -15.79 -7.23 0.12
N GLU A 17 -16.44 -6.77 1.20
CA GLU A 17 -17.66 -5.99 1.09
C GLU A 17 -17.39 -4.59 0.55
N ASP A 18 -16.29 -3.97 1.01
CA ASP A 18 -15.87 -2.65 0.53
C ASP A 18 -15.56 -2.69 -0.96
N LEU A 19 -15.00 -3.80 -1.45
CA LEU A 19 -14.66 -3.95 -2.86
C LEU A 19 -15.89 -3.83 -3.76
N VAL A 20 -16.99 -4.43 -3.35
CA VAL A 20 -18.23 -4.34 -4.12
C VAL A 20 -18.64 -2.88 -4.28
N LYS A 21 -18.54 -2.10 -3.23
CA LYS A 21 -18.87 -0.67 -3.26
C LYS A 21 -17.92 0.10 -4.16
N TYR A 22 -16.62 -0.14 -4.03
CA TYR A 22 -15.62 0.59 -4.82
C TYR A 22 -15.69 0.26 -6.30
N ASP A 23 -15.95 -0.99 -6.65
CA ASP A 23 -16.11 -1.40 -8.04
C ASP A 23 -17.26 -0.65 -8.72
N VAL A 24 -18.35 -0.47 -7.98
CA VAL A 24 -19.51 0.25 -8.51
C VAL A 24 -19.25 1.74 -8.65
N ILE A 25 -18.50 2.32 -7.70
CA ILE A 25 -18.31 3.79 -7.64
C ILE A 25 -17.10 4.25 -8.45
N THR A 26 -15.98 3.59 -8.32
CA THR A 26 -14.72 4.05 -8.91
C THR A 26 -14.17 3.14 -10.00
N GLY A 27 -14.27 1.83 -9.82
CA GLY A 27 -13.71 0.85 -10.75
C GLY A 27 -12.20 0.96 -10.91
N ASP A 28 -11.50 1.72 -10.06
CA ASP A 28 -10.12 2.12 -10.34
C ASP A 28 -9.23 2.13 -9.11
N THR A 29 -8.44 1.04 -8.94
CA THR A 29 -7.44 0.92 -7.88
C THR A 29 -6.39 2.02 -7.96
N GLU A 30 -5.98 2.40 -9.17
CA GLU A 30 -5.00 3.46 -9.38
C GLU A 30 -5.46 4.79 -8.80
N GLY A 31 -6.70 5.16 -9.04
CA GLY A 31 -7.24 6.41 -8.51
C GLY A 31 -7.23 6.46 -7.01
N ILE A 32 -7.57 5.35 -6.36
CA ILE A 32 -7.63 5.27 -4.90
C ILE A 32 -6.23 5.42 -4.29
N VAL A 33 -5.25 4.67 -4.78
CA VAL A 33 -3.90 4.72 -4.21
C VAL A 33 -3.21 6.03 -4.52
N ASN A 34 -3.43 6.61 -5.71
CA ASN A 34 -2.86 7.91 -6.05
C ASN A 34 -3.48 9.04 -5.24
N TYR A 35 -4.76 8.92 -4.90
CA TYR A 35 -5.40 9.87 -3.99
C TYR A 35 -4.66 9.89 -2.64
N ALA A 36 -4.40 8.73 -2.07
CA ALA A 36 -3.67 8.65 -0.81
C ALA A 36 -2.27 9.26 -0.92
N LEU A 37 -1.59 9.00 -2.04
CA LEU A 37 -0.27 9.54 -2.28
C LEU A 37 -0.27 11.06 -2.43
N SER A 38 -1.38 11.66 -2.85
CA SER A 38 -1.50 13.11 -3.05
C SER A 38 -1.59 13.89 -1.74
N ILE A 39 -1.82 13.22 -0.61
CA ILE A 39 -1.89 13.89 0.69
C ILE A 39 -0.55 14.55 1.00
N THR A 40 -0.60 15.80 1.45
CA THR A 40 0.60 16.58 1.75
C THR A 40 1.50 15.84 2.75
N GLY A 41 2.79 15.71 2.39
CA GLY A 41 3.78 15.07 3.24
C GLY A 41 3.90 13.56 3.07
N ILE A 42 3.01 12.94 2.33
CA ILE A 42 3.05 11.49 2.12
C ILE A 42 4.07 11.14 1.03
N LYS A 43 4.94 10.20 1.31
CA LYS A 43 5.92 9.67 0.36
C LYS A 43 5.57 8.27 -0.14
N LEU A 44 4.83 7.50 0.67
CA LEU A 44 4.47 6.12 0.34
C LEU A 44 2.99 5.93 0.63
N ALA A 45 2.27 5.36 -0.33
CA ALA A 45 0.87 5.02 -0.16
C ALA A 45 0.67 3.54 -0.47
N ALA A 46 -0.16 2.89 0.35
CA ALA A 46 -0.50 1.48 0.17
C ALA A 46 -2.01 1.33 0.10
N PHE A 47 -2.48 0.56 -0.88
CA PHE A 47 -3.84 0.10 -0.94
C PHE A 47 -3.82 -1.41 -0.72
N ILE A 48 -4.38 -1.86 0.40
CA ILE A 48 -4.33 -3.25 0.84
C ILE A 48 -5.74 -3.81 0.81
N VAL A 49 -5.97 -4.79 -0.06
CA VAL A 49 -7.30 -5.23 -0.43
C VAL A 49 -7.49 -6.73 -0.19
N GLU A 50 -8.54 -7.08 0.53
CA GLU A 50 -8.91 -8.47 0.76
C GLU A 50 -9.53 -9.06 -0.51
N ARG A 51 -8.99 -10.17 -0.99
CA ARG A 51 -9.54 -10.97 -2.08
C ARG A 51 -9.99 -12.33 -1.53
N PRO A 52 -10.75 -13.11 -2.29
CA PRO A 52 -11.24 -14.41 -1.79
C PRO A 52 -10.14 -15.36 -1.32
N ASP A 53 -8.98 -15.36 -1.96
CA ASP A 53 -7.91 -16.32 -1.71
C ASP A 53 -6.62 -15.70 -1.19
N LYS A 54 -6.55 -14.38 -1.12
CA LYS A 54 -5.32 -13.68 -0.72
C LYS A 54 -5.62 -12.22 -0.41
N VAL A 55 -4.59 -11.51 0.05
CA VAL A 55 -4.64 -10.06 0.20
C VAL A 55 -3.72 -9.47 -0.85
N LYS A 56 -4.19 -8.47 -1.57
CA LYS A 56 -3.43 -7.81 -2.62
C LYS A 56 -2.96 -6.45 -2.14
N LEU A 57 -1.68 -6.14 -2.39
CA LEU A 57 -1.11 -4.84 -2.05
C LEU A 57 -0.74 -4.09 -3.33
N SER A 58 -1.10 -2.81 -3.37
CA SER A 58 -0.66 -1.89 -4.42
C SER A 58 0.04 -0.74 -3.74
N LEU A 59 1.32 -0.53 -4.08
CA LEU A 59 2.13 0.52 -3.48
C LEU A 59 2.50 1.58 -4.50
N ARG A 60 2.48 2.83 -4.06
CA ARG A 60 2.93 3.97 -4.87
C ARG A 60 3.81 4.84 -4.00
N SER A 61 4.84 5.41 -4.61
CA SER A 61 5.79 6.25 -3.87
C SER A 61 6.20 7.47 -4.68
N LYS A 62 6.79 8.45 -4.00
CA LYS A 62 7.32 9.67 -4.62
C LYS A 62 8.85 9.62 -4.63
N GLY A 63 9.42 10.27 -5.65
CA GLY A 63 10.87 10.46 -5.72
C GLY A 63 11.65 9.17 -5.83
N GLU A 64 12.68 9.06 -5.03
CA GLU A 64 13.61 7.92 -5.09
C GLU A 64 13.17 6.73 -4.23
N PHE A 65 12.06 6.82 -3.52
CA PHE A 65 11.66 5.75 -2.63
C PHE A 65 11.28 4.47 -3.41
N PRO A 66 11.89 3.32 -3.07
CA PRO A 66 11.70 2.09 -3.83
C PRO A 66 10.51 1.25 -3.34
N ALA A 67 9.31 1.60 -3.77
CA ALA A 67 8.12 0.80 -3.44
C ALA A 67 8.28 -0.64 -3.91
N ASN A 68 8.94 -0.85 -5.04
CA ASN A 68 9.18 -2.19 -5.58
C ASN A 68 10.04 -3.05 -4.67
N ASP A 69 10.95 -2.46 -3.90
CA ASP A 69 11.79 -3.21 -2.97
C ASP A 69 10.94 -3.85 -1.88
N ILE A 70 9.99 -3.10 -1.35
CA ILE A 70 9.07 -3.64 -0.33
C ILE A 70 8.28 -4.82 -0.89
N CYS A 71 7.70 -4.66 -2.08
CA CYS A 71 6.88 -5.71 -2.67
C CYS A 71 7.71 -6.96 -2.99
N LYS A 72 8.90 -6.78 -3.52
CA LYS A 72 9.78 -7.89 -3.88
C LYS A 72 10.26 -8.63 -2.63
N LYS A 73 10.65 -7.90 -1.61
CA LYS A 73 11.27 -8.46 -0.42
C LYS A 73 10.27 -9.11 0.53
N TYR A 74 9.08 -8.53 0.68
CA TYR A 74 8.14 -8.94 1.72
C TYR A 74 6.80 -9.45 1.23
N PHE A 75 6.42 -9.21 -0.03
CA PHE A 75 5.08 -9.51 -0.50
C PHE A 75 5.04 -10.27 -1.82
N SER A 76 6.10 -11.01 -2.12
CA SER A 76 6.14 -11.89 -3.29
C SER A 76 5.73 -11.20 -4.59
N GLY A 77 6.14 -9.96 -4.75
CA GLY A 77 5.75 -9.16 -5.89
C GLY A 77 6.90 -8.41 -6.51
N GLY A 78 6.60 -7.22 -7.02
CA GLY A 78 7.58 -6.36 -7.66
C GLY A 78 6.89 -5.28 -8.47
N GLY A 79 7.63 -4.69 -9.40
CA GLY A 79 7.14 -3.63 -10.26
C GLY A 79 8.17 -2.56 -10.47
N HIS A 80 7.70 -1.32 -10.59
CA HIS A 80 8.56 -0.16 -10.78
C HIS A 80 8.83 0.51 -9.43
N ARG A 81 9.89 1.32 -9.39
CA ARG A 81 10.28 2.03 -8.16
C ARG A 81 9.10 2.72 -7.48
N ASN A 82 8.29 3.43 -8.27
CA ASN A 82 7.21 4.23 -7.73
C ASN A 82 5.82 3.59 -7.85
N ALA A 83 5.73 2.40 -8.45
CA ALA A 83 4.45 1.71 -8.65
C ALA A 83 4.70 0.21 -8.67
N ALA A 84 4.32 -0.45 -7.59
CA ALA A 84 4.56 -1.88 -7.44
C ALA A 84 3.38 -2.57 -6.76
N GLY A 85 3.34 -3.89 -6.87
CA GLY A 85 2.30 -4.69 -6.25
C GLY A 85 2.83 -5.98 -5.68
N GLY A 86 2.06 -6.54 -4.76
CA GLY A 86 2.42 -7.79 -4.13
C GLY A 86 1.19 -8.49 -3.56
N ILE A 87 1.42 -9.62 -2.93
CA ILE A 87 0.37 -10.40 -2.28
C ILE A 87 0.77 -10.81 -0.88
N PHE A 88 -0.22 -11.08 -0.05
CA PHE A 88 -0.04 -11.62 1.29
C PHE A 88 -1.03 -12.75 1.48
N THR A 89 -0.54 -13.90 1.92
CA THR A 89 -1.40 -15.05 2.21
C THR A 89 -1.78 -14.99 3.69
N GLY A 90 -3.05 -14.73 3.97
CA GLY A 90 -3.54 -14.57 5.33
C GLY A 90 -4.67 -13.55 5.38
N SER A 91 -4.87 -12.95 6.55
CA SER A 91 -5.95 -11.99 6.76
C SER A 91 -5.55 -10.57 6.31
N LEU A 92 -6.57 -9.74 6.10
CA LEU A 92 -6.34 -8.33 5.82
C LEU A 92 -5.57 -7.66 6.97
N GLU A 93 -5.95 -7.95 8.22
CA GLU A 93 -5.26 -7.43 9.39
C GLU A 93 -3.80 -7.87 9.42
N GLY A 94 -3.54 -9.15 9.10
CA GLY A 94 -2.17 -9.66 9.03
C GLY A 94 -1.33 -8.94 8.00
N ALA A 95 -1.91 -8.67 6.82
CA ALA A 95 -1.20 -7.93 5.77
C ALA A 95 -0.86 -6.51 6.21
N VAL A 96 -1.81 -5.82 6.85
CA VAL A 96 -1.60 -4.46 7.36
C VAL A 96 -0.50 -4.46 8.41
N ASN A 97 -0.54 -5.42 9.35
CA ASN A 97 0.46 -5.52 10.40
C ASN A 97 1.85 -5.80 9.82
N GLN A 98 1.94 -6.68 8.83
CA GLN A 98 3.21 -6.96 8.15
C GLN A 98 3.75 -5.70 7.48
N PHE A 99 2.90 -4.98 6.75
CA PHE A 99 3.29 -3.75 6.10
C PHE A 99 3.81 -2.72 7.11
N LYS A 100 3.08 -2.51 8.21
CA LYS A 100 3.52 -1.57 9.24
C LYS A 100 4.84 -1.99 9.87
N SER A 101 5.04 -3.29 10.07
CA SER A 101 6.23 -3.81 10.76
C SER A 101 7.52 -3.58 9.99
N ILE A 102 7.44 -3.43 8.67
CA ILE A 102 8.64 -3.23 7.86
C ILE A 102 8.99 -1.75 7.65
N LEU A 103 8.08 -0.83 7.95
CA LEU A 103 8.32 0.59 7.73
C LEU A 103 9.54 1.16 8.46
N PRO A 104 9.85 0.74 9.70
CA PRO A 104 11.06 1.22 10.38
C PRO A 104 12.34 0.98 9.57
N GLU A 105 12.39 -0.10 8.80
CA GLU A 105 13.55 -0.40 7.94
C GLU A 105 13.79 0.70 6.90
N TYR A 106 12.71 1.37 6.47
CA TYR A 106 12.76 2.39 5.40
C TYR A 106 12.63 3.81 5.94
N LYS A 107 12.65 3.98 7.26
CA LYS A 107 12.38 5.28 7.88
C LYS A 107 13.27 6.41 7.34
N LYS A 108 14.56 6.14 7.17
CA LYS A 108 15.48 7.17 6.66
C LYS A 108 15.08 7.70 5.29
N LEU A 109 14.59 6.82 4.42
CA LEU A 109 14.16 7.20 3.09
C LEU A 109 12.80 7.91 3.12
N LEU A 110 11.95 7.55 4.06
CA LEU A 110 10.60 8.09 4.16
C LEU A 110 10.57 9.50 4.75
N ILE A 111 11.47 9.83 5.66
CA ILE A 111 11.45 11.10 6.38
C ILE A 111 12.51 12.10 5.89
N GLN A 112 13.13 11.83 4.76
CA GLN A 112 14.06 12.75 4.14
C GLN A 112 13.39 14.04 3.69
#